data_4221e60b1657780581333be4e9c6326f
#
_entry.id   4221e60b1657780581333be4e9c6326f
#
_cell.length_a   1.000
_cell.length_b   1.000
_cell.length_c   1.000
_cell.angle_alpha   90.00
_cell.angle_beta   90.00
_cell.angle_gamma   90.00
#
_symmetry.space_group_name_H-M   'P 1'
#
loop_
_entity.id
_entity.type
_entity.pdbx_description
1 polymer ?
#
loop_
_entity_poly.entity_id
_entity_poly.type
_entity_poly.pdbx_seq_one_letter_code
_entity_poly.pdbx_strand_id
1 'polypeptide(L)'
;MTYTRNHDPNFFEECQSFANCGSFAFNVEEWYSPDEYFEDDMGQTIEQWIDRCVWNGWDVYDMSNEFAGILVNYILNDFDDVRYLIWEGEIQPDEELIAFRTFVDTEGDWDFHFKVFRDGLWLEKCGSDPVRFCEENDWNNGLIEYIIQTIYFARKLES
;
A
#
# COMPACT_ATOMS: atom_id res chain seq x y z
N MET A 1 10.91 -2.58 13.00
CA MET A 1 10.20 -3.86 13.17
C MET A 1 10.57 -4.79 12.02
N THR A 2 10.68 -6.08 12.30
CA THR A 2 11.06 -7.06 11.29
C THR A 2 9.86 -7.94 10.97
N TYR A 3 9.44 -7.94 9.71
CA TYR A 3 8.39 -8.82 9.22
C TYR A 3 9.02 -10.08 8.62
N THR A 4 8.38 -11.23 8.84
CA THR A 4 8.82 -12.50 8.30
C THR A 4 8.48 -12.58 6.81
N ARG A 5 9.49 -12.73 5.96
CA ARG A 5 9.26 -12.93 4.53
C ARG A 5 8.71 -14.33 4.26
N ASN A 6 7.77 -14.39 3.34
CA ASN A 6 7.19 -15.65 2.91
C ASN A 6 8.10 -16.35 1.90
N HIS A 7 8.33 -17.65 2.10
CA HIS A 7 9.10 -18.52 1.19
C HIS A 7 8.25 -19.62 0.58
N ASP A 8 6.96 -19.70 0.94
CA ASP A 8 6.04 -20.71 0.42
C ASP A 8 5.28 -20.12 -0.78
N PRO A 9 5.49 -20.64 -2.02
CA PRO A 9 4.81 -20.10 -3.20
C PRO A 9 3.28 -20.26 -3.16
N ASN A 10 2.75 -21.12 -2.29
CA ASN A 10 1.31 -21.35 -2.16
C ASN A 10 0.68 -20.62 -0.95
N PHE A 11 1.46 -19.85 -0.20
CA PHE A 11 0.98 -19.20 1.03
C PHE A 11 -0.29 -18.38 0.82
N PHE A 12 -0.30 -17.52 -0.20
CA PHE A 12 -1.44 -16.62 -0.44
C PHE A 12 -2.66 -17.34 -1.03
N GLU A 13 -2.49 -18.54 -1.55
CA GLU A 13 -3.59 -19.39 -1.98
C GLU A 13 -4.25 -20.10 -0.80
N GLU A 14 -3.45 -20.52 0.18
CA GLU A 14 -3.90 -21.33 1.32
C GLU A 14 -4.33 -20.49 2.52
N CYS A 15 -3.69 -19.32 2.74
CA CYS A 15 -3.86 -18.51 3.95
C CYS A 15 -4.47 -17.14 3.65
N GLN A 16 -5.50 -17.09 2.81
CA GLN A 16 -6.09 -15.84 2.34
C GLN A 16 -6.63 -14.96 3.47
N SER A 17 -7.20 -15.55 4.51
CA SER A 17 -7.78 -14.80 5.64
C SER A 17 -6.75 -14.18 6.57
N PHE A 18 -5.48 -14.56 6.48
CA PHE A 18 -4.40 -14.04 7.32
C PHE A 18 -3.51 -13.03 6.59
N ALA A 19 -3.85 -12.70 5.36
CA ALA A 19 -3.05 -11.82 4.52
C ALA A 19 -3.95 -10.83 3.77
N ASN A 20 -3.44 -9.61 3.57
CA ASN A 20 -4.13 -8.55 2.82
C ASN A 20 -3.30 -8.11 1.61
N CYS A 21 -3.71 -7.00 0.97
CA CYS A 21 -2.99 -6.44 -0.17
C CYS A 21 -1.53 -6.10 0.18
N GLY A 22 -1.29 -5.57 1.37
CA GLY A 22 0.06 -5.24 1.84
C GLY A 22 0.93 -6.47 2.09
N SER A 23 0.36 -7.52 2.68
CA SER A 23 1.06 -8.79 2.88
C SER A 23 1.51 -9.38 1.55
N PHE A 24 0.61 -9.37 0.57
CA PHE A 24 0.91 -9.87 -0.76
C PHE A 24 1.98 -9.03 -1.46
N ALA A 25 1.85 -7.70 -1.40
CA ALA A 25 2.79 -6.78 -2.05
C ALA A 25 4.21 -6.95 -1.53
N PHE A 26 4.39 -7.05 -0.21
CA PHE A 26 5.70 -7.13 0.41
C PHE A 26 6.13 -8.55 0.73
N ASN A 27 5.31 -9.54 0.36
CA ASN A 27 5.60 -10.97 0.52
C ASN A 27 5.90 -11.35 1.97
N VAL A 28 5.02 -10.95 2.88
CA VAL A 28 5.10 -11.29 4.31
C VAL A 28 3.94 -12.20 4.71
N GLU A 29 4.14 -12.99 5.78
CA GLU A 29 3.19 -14.02 6.20
C GLU A 29 2.09 -13.50 7.12
N GLU A 30 2.11 -12.21 7.45
CA GLU A 30 1.13 -11.62 8.37
C GLU A 30 0.42 -10.44 7.72
N TRP A 31 -0.72 -10.07 8.26
CA TRP A 31 -1.49 -8.91 7.82
C TRP A 31 -0.64 -7.66 7.95
N TYR A 32 -0.43 -6.93 6.85
CA TYR A 32 0.38 -5.73 6.82
C TYR A 32 -0.45 -4.49 6.49
N SER A 33 -0.50 -3.55 7.44
CA SER A 33 -1.18 -2.27 7.29
C SER A 33 -0.28 -1.15 7.84
N PRO A 34 0.35 -0.35 6.98
CA PRO A 34 1.30 0.68 7.43
C PRO A 34 0.64 1.77 8.26
N ASP A 35 -0.67 1.97 8.13
CA ASP A 35 -1.43 2.94 8.93
C ASP A 35 -1.46 2.64 10.44
N GLU A 36 -1.10 1.43 10.84
CA GLU A 36 -1.06 1.06 12.26
C GLU A 36 -0.13 1.93 13.10
N TYR A 37 0.87 2.53 12.48
CA TYR A 37 1.82 3.42 13.16
C TYR A 37 1.33 4.84 13.30
N PHE A 38 0.25 5.20 12.62
CA PHE A 38 -0.18 6.59 12.46
C PHE A 38 -0.49 7.26 13.80
N GLU A 39 -1.30 6.61 14.64
CA GLU A 39 -1.74 7.20 15.89
C GLU A 39 -0.57 7.46 16.85
N ASP A 40 0.33 6.51 16.99
CA ASP A 40 1.51 6.66 17.84
C ASP A 40 2.45 7.74 17.33
N ASP A 41 2.65 7.80 16.02
CA ASP A 41 3.56 8.76 15.39
C ASP A 41 3.01 10.18 15.40
N MET A 42 1.72 10.33 15.09
CA MET A 42 1.08 11.63 14.93
C MET A 42 0.46 12.18 16.21
N GLY A 43 0.31 11.35 17.24
CA GLY A 43 -0.33 11.74 18.50
C GLY A 43 -1.84 11.95 18.38
N GLN A 44 -2.45 11.46 17.34
CA GLN A 44 -3.90 11.57 17.09
C GLN A 44 -4.35 10.46 16.14
N THR A 45 -5.63 10.13 16.17
CA THR A 45 -6.18 9.16 15.21
C THR A 45 -6.25 9.74 13.80
N ILE A 46 -6.40 8.89 12.80
CA ILE A 46 -6.56 9.34 11.42
C ILE A 46 -7.79 10.24 11.30
N GLU A 47 -8.90 9.87 11.92
CA GLU A 47 -10.14 10.64 11.90
C GLU A 47 -9.95 12.03 12.52
N GLN A 48 -9.24 12.13 13.63
CA GLN A 48 -8.91 13.41 14.27
C GLN A 48 -8.03 14.28 13.37
N TRP A 49 -7.06 13.65 12.69
CA TRP A 49 -6.19 14.34 11.76
C TRP A 49 -6.97 14.86 10.55
N ILE A 50 -7.89 14.07 9.99
CA ILE A 50 -8.77 14.48 8.90
C ILE A 50 -9.60 15.69 9.32
N ASP A 51 -10.24 15.64 10.49
CA ASP A 51 -11.06 16.74 11.01
C ASP A 51 -10.24 18.03 11.13
N ARG A 52 -9.01 17.93 11.60
CA ARG A 52 -8.11 19.07 11.71
C ARG A 52 -7.73 19.64 10.34
N CYS A 53 -7.43 18.78 9.37
CA CYS A 53 -7.11 19.20 8.01
C CYS A 53 -8.29 19.92 7.37
N VAL A 54 -9.48 19.38 7.49
CA VAL A 54 -10.72 19.98 6.98
C VAL A 54 -10.95 21.36 7.63
N TRP A 55 -10.78 21.44 8.93
CA TRP A 55 -10.90 22.72 9.67
C TRP A 55 -9.92 23.76 9.14
N ASN A 56 -8.72 23.35 8.72
CA ASN A 56 -7.69 24.22 8.16
C ASN A 56 -7.84 24.48 6.66
N GLY A 57 -8.92 24.01 6.06
CA GLY A 57 -9.24 24.27 4.65
C GLY A 57 -8.58 23.32 3.64
N TRP A 58 -8.07 22.18 4.09
CA TRP A 58 -7.50 21.18 3.18
C TRP A 58 -8.61 20.48 2.39
N ASP A 59 -8.37 20.25 1.12
CA ASP A 59 -9.26 19.42 0.30
C ASP A 59 -8.86 17.94 0.35
N VAL A 60 -9.67 17.10 -0.25
CA VAL A 60 -9.46 15.64 -0.29
C VAL A 60 -8.14 15.28 -0.96
N TYR A 61 -7.78 16.00 -2.03
CA TYR A 61 -6.54 15.77 -2.76
C TYR A 61 -5.32 16.03 -1.88
N ASP A 62 -5.30 17.16 -1.16
CA ASP A 62 -4.20 17.53 -0.26
C ASP A 62 -4.05 16.49 0.86
N MET A 63 -5.15 16.08 1.48
CA MET A 63 -5.14 15.09 2.55
C MET A 63 -4.64 13.74 2.05
N SER A 64 -5.10 13.29 0.89
CA SER A 64 -4.70 12.00 0.33
C SER A 64 -3.21 11.96 0.00
N ASN A 65 -2.66 13.05 -0.54
CA ASN A 65 -1.23 13.14 -0.82
C ASN A 65 -0.38 13.15 0.45
N GLU A 66 -0.78 13.89 1.46
CA GLU A 66 -0.06 13.93 2.74
C GLU A 66 -0.11 12.59 3.44
N PHE A 67 -1.28 11.96 3.49
CA PHE A 67 -1.46 10.64 4.06
C PHE A 67 -0.58 9.61 3.34
N ALA A 68 -0.55 9.64 2.01
CA ALA A 68 0.31 8.77 1.22
C ALA A 68 1.78 8.93 1.59
N GLY A 69 2.27 10.17 1.73
CA GLY A 69 3.64 10.45 2.11
C GLY A 69 3.99 9.92 3.51
N ILE A 70 3.06 10.05 4.45
CA ILE A 70 3.22 9.50 5.81
C ILE A 70 3.36 7.97 5.76
N LEU A 71 2.46 7.29 5.04
CA LEU A 71 2.51 5.84 4.93
C LEU A 71 3.76 5.35 4.19
N VAL A 72 4.22 6.08 3.17
CA VAL A 72 5.48 5.75 2.46
C VAL A 72 6.64 5.69 3.44
N ASN A 73 6.74 6.66 4.36
CA ASN A 73 7.81 6.66 5.35
C ASN A 73 7.74 5.43 6.26
N TYR A 74 6.55 5.02 6.68
CA TYR A 74 6.38 3.81 7.49
C TYR A 74 6.81 2.56 6.73
N ILE A 75 6.41 2.46 5.45
CA ILE A 75 6.79 1.32 4.59
C ILE A 75 8.31 1.22 4.45
N LEU A 76 8.97 2.34 4.15
CA LEU A 76 10.42 2.35 3.98
C LEU A 76 11.18 2.02 5.27
N ASN A 77 10.61 2.34 6.42
CA ASN A 77 11.18 1.96 7.71
C ASN A 77 10.99 0.47 8.03
N ASP A 78 9.92 -0.15 7.55
CA ASP A 78 9.64 -1.55 7.81
C ASP A 78 10.47 -2.51 6.95
N PHE A 79 10.90 -2.10 5.76
CA PHE A 79 11.52 -3.00 4.78
C PHE A 79 12.81 -2.41 4.21
N ASP A 80 13.95 -2.99 4.56
CA ASP A 80 15.26 -2.57 4.06
C ASP A 80 15.47 -2.88 2.57
N ASP A 81 14.73 -3.85 2.05
CA ASP A 81 14.81 -4.29 0.64
C ASP A 81 13.80 -3.58 -0.28
N VAL A 82 13.13 -2.56 0.23
CA VAL A 82 12.15 -1.75 -0.50
C VAL A 82 12.69 -0.33 -0.65
N ARG A 83 12.58 0.23 -1.86
CA ARG A 83 12.94 1.62 -2.14
C ARG A 83 11.82 2.33 -2.88
N TYR A 84 11.71 3.63 -2.68
CA TYR A 84 10.79 4.50 -3.40
C TYR A 84 11.31 4.76 -4.82
N LEU A 85 10.41 4.74 -5.80
CA LEU A 85 10.70 5.08 -7.19
C LEU A 85 10.06 6.41 -7.55
N ILE A 86 10.78 7.27 -8.26
CA ILE A 86 10.21 8.53 -8.82
C ILE A 86 9.25 8.18 -9.96
N TRP A 87 9.57 7.15 -10.74
CA TRP A 87 8.70 6.62 -11.79
C TRP A 87 8.99 5.13 -12.00
N GLU A 88 8.02 4.41 -12.58
CA GLU A 88 8.09 2.95 -12.71
C GLU A 88 9.27 2.44 -13.54
N GLY A 89 9.79 3.25 -14.47
CA GLY A 89 10.93 2.89 -15.31
C GLY A 89 12.26 2.77 -14.58
N GLU A 90 12.35 3.20 -13.31
CA GLU A 90 13.57 3.05 -12.51
C GLU A 90 13.76 1.63 -11.96
N ILE A 91 12.79 0.72 -12.18
CA ILE A 91 12.87 -0.66 -11.73
C ILE A 91 14.08 -1.38 -12.32
N GLN A 92 14.75 -2.19 -11.52
CA GLN A 92 15.91 -2.99 -11.94
C GLN A 92 15.49 -4.44 -12.21
N PRO A 93 16.28 -5.22 -12.99
CA PRO A 93 15.91 -6.61 -13.34
C PRO A 93 15.76 -7.55 -12.13
N ASP A 94 16.42 -7.27 -11.01
CA ASP A 94 16.35 -8.06 -9.78
C ASP A 94 15.32 -7.53 -8.79
N GLU A 95 14.44 -6.64 -9.25
CA GLU A 95 13.43 -6.01 -8.43
C GLU A 95 12.02 -6.30 -8.94
N GLU A 96 11.06 -6.28 -8.02
CA GLU A 96 9.64 -6.38 -8.31
C GLU A 96 9.00 -5.02 -8.13
N LEU A 97 8.10 -4.64 -9.04
CA LEU A 97 7.42 -3.35 -9.03
C LEU A 97 6.14 -3.44 -8.19
N ILE A 98 5.99 -2.51 -7.25
CA ILE A 98 4.80 -2.39 -6.41
C ILE A 98 4.19 -1.02 -6.64
N ALA A 99 2.89 -0.99 -6.94
CA ALA A 99 2.11 0.24 -7.09
C ALA A 99 1.23 0.45 -5.86
N PHE A 100 1.12 1.70 -5.42
CA PHE A 100 0.44 2.07 -4.18
C PHE A 100 -0.36 3.34 -4.37
N ARG A 101 -1.59 3.37 -3.84
CA ARG A 101 -2.43 4.57 -3.76
C ARG A 101 -3.11 4.65 -2.40
N THR A 102 -3.40 5.89 -1.99
CA THR A 102 -4.19 6.17 -0.80
C THR A 102 -5.39 7.03 -1.15
N PHE A 103 -6.38 7.00 -0.28
CA PHE A 103 -7.56 7.86 -0.37
C PHE A 103 -7.96 8.31 1.03
N VAL A 104 -8.27 9.60 1.15
CA VAL A 104 -8.82 10.19 2.36
C VAL A 104 -9.94 11.15 1.93
N ASP A 105 -11.12 11.07 2.54
CA ASP A 105 -12.21 11.98 2.25
C ASP A 105 -12.60 12.86 3.47
N THR A 106 -13.48 13.82 3.24
CA THR A 106 -13.90 14.77 4.26
C THR A 106 -14.92 14.18 5.26
N GLU A 107 -15.43 12.98 5.00
CA GLU A 107 -16.36 12.28 5.87
C GLU A 107 -15.65 11.40 6.90
N GLY A 108 -14.32 11.37 6.87
CA GLY A 108 -13.50 10.60 7.79
C GLY A 108 -13.15 9.21 7.30
N ASP A 109 -13.52 8.86 6.09
CA ASP A 109 -13.15 7.59 5.48
C ASP A 109 -11.74 7.70 4.87
N TRP A 110 -10.99 6.61 4.99
CA TRP A 110 -9.66 6.51 4.44
C TRP A 110 -9.41 5.07 3.99
N ASP A 111 -8.51 4.91 3.02
CA ASP A 111 -8.15 3.59 2.50
C ASP A 111 -6.81 3.65 1.79
N PHE A 112 -6.22 2.48 1.56
CA PHE A 112 -5.04 2.30 0.75
C PHE A 112 -5.12 0.98 0.00
N HIS A 113 -4.36 0.88 -1.09
CA HIS A 113 -4.31 -0.36 -1.85
C HIS A 113 -2.96 -0.51 -2.54
N PHE A 114 -2.50 -1.76 -2.62
CA PHE A 114 -1.27 -2.15 -3.31
C PHE A 114 -1.58 -3.07 -4.48
N LYS A 115 -0.83 -2.91 -5.57
CA LYS A 115 -0.78 -3.83 -6.70
C LYS A 115 0.67 -4.21 -6.97
N VAL A 116 0.87 -5.38 -7.55
CA VAL A 116 2.22 -5.92 -7.81
C VAL A 116 2.31 -6.31 -9.28
N PHE A 117 3.40 -5.91 -9.94
CA PHE A 117 3.75 -6.42 -11.27
C PHE A 117 4.75 -7.57 -11.10
N ARG A 118 4.27 -8.77 -11.36
CA ARG A 118 5.02 -10.01 -11.11
C ARG A 118 4.85 -10.95 -12.29
N ASP A 119 5.96 -11.48 -12.80
CA ASP A 119 5.96 -12.43 -13.92
C ASP A 119 5.20 -11.91 -15.16
N GLY A 120 5.34 -10.62 -15.43
CA GLY A 120 4.72 -9.97 -16.59
C GLY A 120 3.24 -9.62 -16.42
N LEU A 121 2.68 -9.76 -15.23
CA LEU A 121 1.25 -9.54 -14.94
C LEU A 121 1.06 -8.63 -13.74
N TRP A 122 0.03 -7.77 -13.82
CA TRP A 122 -0.44 -7.03 -12.65
C TRP A 122 -1.35 -7.92 -11.81
N LEU A 123 -1.06 -7.96 -10.51
CA LEU A 123 -1.78 -8.79 -9.54
C LEU A 123 -2.18 -7.94 -8.34
N GLU A 124 -3.31 -8.28 -7.72
CA GLU A 124 -3.76 -7.64 -6.48
C GLU A 124 -4.44 -8.65 -5.57
N LYS A 125 -4.46 -8.33 -4.28
CA LYS A 125 -5.22 -9.06 -3.27
C LYS A 125 -6.08 -8.04 -2.52
N CYS A 126 -7.39 -8.17 -2.62
CA CYS A 126 -8.33 -7.26 -1.96
C CYS A 126 -8.71 -7.83 -0.59
N GLY A 127 -8.09 -7.31 0.48
CA GLY A 127 -8.31 -7.81 1.83
C GLY A 127 -8.03 -9.32 1.92
N SER A 128 -8.99 -10.08 2.43
CA SER A 128 -8.90 -11.53 2.56
C SER A 128 -9.29 -12.30 1.29
N ASP A 129 -9.65 -11.60 0.20
CA ASP A 129 -9.99 -12.25 -1.07
C ASP A 129 -8.76 -12.89 -1.71
N PRO A 130 -8.95 -13.89 -2.59
CA PRO A 130 -7.84 -14.48 -3.34
C PRO A 130 -7.08 -13.46 -4.19
N VAL A 131 -5.81 -13.73 -4.45
CA VAL A 131 -5.02 -12.97 -5.42
C VAL A 131 -5.66 -13.10 -6.80
N ARG A 132 -5.78 -11.99 -7.52
CA ARG A 132 -6.40 -11.95 -8.84
C ARG A 132 -5.60 -11.09 -9.82
N PHE A 133 -5.83 -11.29 -11.10
CA PHE A 133 -5.31 -10.40 -12.13
C PHE A 133 -6.04 -9.05 -12.08
N CYS A 134 -5.31 -7.99 -12.41
CA CYS A 134 -5.88 -6.64 -12.47
C CYS A 134 -5.21 -5.84 -13.57
N GLU A 135 -5.80 -4.68 -13.88
CA GLU A 135 -5.19 -3.70 -14.76
C GLU A 135 -4.40 -2.68 -13.93
N GLU A 136 -3.26 -2.23 -14.44
CA GLU A 136 -2.41 -1.26 -13.73
C GLU A 136 -3.19 -0.02 -13.29
N ASN A 137 -4.02 0.52 -14.17
CA ASN A 137 -4.69 1.79 -13.94
C ASN A 137 -6.13 1.66 -13.41
N ASP A 138 -6.61 0.45 -13.16
CA ASP A 138 -7.93 0.23 -12.56
C ASP A 138 -7.79 0.14 -11.05
N TRP A 139 -8.05 1.25 -10.37
CA TRP A 139 -7.99 1.37 -8.91
C TRP A 139 -9.35 1.37 -8.26
N ASN A 140 -10.40 1.12 -9.02
CA ASN A 140 -11.76 1.05 -8.50
C ASN A 140 -12.03 -0.32 -7.90
N ASN A 141 -11.97 -0.41 -6.58
CA ASN A 141 -12.30 -1.63 -5.82
C ASN A 141 -13.80 -1.77 -5.58
N GLY A 142 -14.63 -1.15 -6.42
CA GLY A 142 -16.08 -1.17 -6.30
C GLY A 142 -16.66 -0.17 -5.30
N LEU A 143 -15.83 0.62 -4.64
CA LEU A 143 -16.25 1.55 -3.60
C LEU A 143 -15.84 3.00 -3.86
N ILE A 144 -14.57 3.25 -4.14
CA ILE A 144 -14.03 4.61 -4.24
C ILE A 144 -12.96 4.65 -5.32
N GLU A 145 -13.02 5.67 -6.19
CA GLU A 145 -11.97 5.93 -7.15
C GLU A 145 -10.85 6.72 -6.47
N TYR A 146 -9.62 6.19 -6.53
CA TYR A 146 -8.46 6.87 -5.97
C TYR A 146 -8.07 8.04 -6.86
N ILE A 147 -7.97 9.23 -6.26
CA ILE A 147 -7.79 10.49 -7.00
C ILE A 147 -6.35 10.98 -7.07
N ILE A 148 -5.44 10.34 -6.33
CA ILE A 148 -4.02 10.74 -6.32
C ILE A 148 -3.22 9.95 -7.34
N GLN A 149 -2.00 10.43 -7.61
CA GLN A 149 -1.07 9.70 -8.46
C GLN A 149 -0.62 8.39 -7.82
N THR A 150 -0.32 7.42 -8.67
CA THR A 150 0.26 6.15 -8.23
C THR A 150 1.68 6.37 -7.71
N ILE A 151 1.96 5.82 -6.54
CA ILE A 151 3.29 5.76 -5.96
C ILE A 151 3.88 4.38 -6.26
N TYR A 152 5.14 4.33 -6.63
CA TYR A 152 5.81 3.09 -6.98
C TYR A 152 6.94 2.78 -6.01
N PHE A 153 7.07 1.50 -5.68
CA PHE A 153 8.19 0.95 -4.93
C PHE A 153 8.84 -0.16 -5.73
N ALA A 154 10.11 -0.37 -5.48
CA ALA A 154 10.84 -1.56 -5.92
C ALA A 154 11.16 -2.41 -4.70
N ARG A 155 10.85 -3.70 -4.77
CA ARG A 155 11.27 -4.68 -3.77
C ARG A 155 12.33 -5.58 -4.38
N LYS A 156 13.48 -5.67 -3.72
CA LYS A 156 14.56 -6.52 -4.20
C LYS A 156 14.18 -8.00 -4.02
N LEU A 157 14.29 -8.75 -5.10
CA LEU A 157 14.02 -10.18 -5.08
C LEU A 157 15.22 -10.93 -4.50
N GLU A 158 14.93 -12.01 -3.79
CA GLU A 158 15.97 -12.90 -3.30
C GLU A 158 16.60 -13.65 -4.47
N SER A 159 17.92 -13.76 -4.43
CA SER A 159 18.69 -14.51 -5.42
C SER A 159 18.70 -16.02 -5.10
#